data_546fc6f7eeee350b47b0ba76ce1c4af7
#
_entry.id   546fc6f7eeee350b47b0ba76ce1c4af7
#
_cell.length_a   1.000
_cell.length_b   1.000
_cell.length_c   1.000
_cell.angle_alpha   90.00
_cell.angle_beta   90.00
_cell.angle_gamma   90.00
#
_symmetry.space_group_name_H-M   'P 1'
#
loop_
_entity.id
_entity.type
_entity.pdbx_description
1 polymer ?
#
loop_
_entity_poly.entity_id
_entity_poly.type
_entity_poly.pdbx_seq_one_letter_code
_entity_poly.pdbx_strand_id
1 'polypeptide(L)'
;MKPMHVPLPAARLLVRRVVKPVLGTRLTPVRQRQVINALMRISVLPKGTRRESTHLAGLPTERITTPASLPDRALLYLHGGAYLVGSPTTHRAVAAHLADSARAVGFVLDYRLAPEHPFPAAVDDALAAYRALLESGYSADRIVVAGDSAGGGLALALALRLRSVDVPLPAALGLISPWVDLSLTGLDSSVDDPLLGRGWLELGASSYAGGRVDLPEVSPLQADLSGLPPMFVHAASDEMIRGDVERLVAAARAAGVDVTYELLEGHWHVTHLFAGMVREATDVVRQLGGWLRRALA
;
A
#
# COMPACT_ATOMS: atom_id res chain seq x y z
N MET A 1 21.38 14.61 -18.54
CA MET A 1 20.84 15.55 -17.54
C MET A 1 20.68 14.78 -16.22
N LYS A 2 21.17 15.32 -15.09
CA LYS A 2 20.82 14.75 -13.77
C LYS A 2 19.32 14.93 -13.57
N PRO A 3 18.60 13.94 -13.04
CA PRO A 3 17.19 14.10 -12.73
C PRO A 3 17.01 15.26 -11.74
N MET A 4 16.12 16.20 -12.08
CA MET A 4 15.80 17.31 -11.21
C MET A 4 14.87 16.79 -10.12
N HIS A 5 15.38 16.71 -8.88
CA HIS A 5 14.56 16.26 -7.76
C HIS A 5 13.83 17.43 -7.12
N VAL A 6 12.58 17.20 -6.78
CA VAL A 6 11.79 18.12 -5.95
C VAL A 6 12.28 17.97 -4.50
N PRO A 7 12.65 19.07 -3.81
CA PRO A 7 13.01 19.01 -2.40
C PRO A 7 11.85 18.51 -1.53
N LEU A 8 12.13 17.69 -0.53
CA LEU A 8 11.13 17.11 0.37
C LEU A 8 10.19 18.17 1.00
N PRO A 9 10.67 19.36 1.48
CA PRO A 9 9.79 20.41 2.00
C PRO A 9 8.84 20.98 0.95
N ALA A 10 9.27 21.11 -0.30
CA ALA A 10 8.41 21.59 -1.40
C ALA A 10 7.31 20.57 -1.74
N ALA A 11 7.65 19.28 -1.77
CA ALA A 11 6.67 18.21 -1.94
C ALA A 11 5.65 18.18 -0.78
N ARG A 12 6.12 18.35 0.48
CA ARG A 12 5.25 18.47 1.66
C ARG A 12 4.25 19.63 1.52
N LEU A 13 4.71 20.78 1.07
CA LEU A 13 3.85 21.96 0.85
C LEU A 13 2.80 21.69 -0.24
N LEU A 14 3.21 21.03 -1.34
CA LEU A 14 2.30 20.64 -2.42
C LEU A 14 1.21 19.67 -1.90
N VAL A 15 1.59 18.65 -1.14
CA VAL A 15 0.64 17.71 -0.53
C VAL A 15 -0.37 18.45 0.34
N ARG A 16 0.12 19.30 1.25
CA ARG A 16 -0.72 20.05 2.18
C ARG A 16 -1.69 21.00 1.49
N ARG A 17 -1.25 21.68 0.42
CA ARG A 17 -2.03 22.75 -0.24
C ARG A 17 -2.89 22.27 -1.40
N VAL A 18 -2.52 21.16 -2.03
CA VAL A 18 -3.19 20.66 -3.24
C VAL A 18 -3.87 19.32 -3.01
N VAL A 19 -3.17 18.34 -2.41
CA VAL A 19 -3.70 16.98 -2.28
C VAL A 19 -4.66 16.88 -1.09
N LYS A 20 -4.23 17.31 0.10
CA LYS A 20 -5.04 17.22 1.34
C LYS A 20 -6.45 17.85 1.23
N PRO A 21 -6.64 19.03 0.59
CA PRO A 21 -7.97 19.60 0.43
C PRO A 21 -8.94 18.77 -0.41
N VAL A 22 -8.40 17.93 -1.31
CA VAL A 22 -9.20 16.99 -2.12
C VAL A 22 -9.63 15.78 -1.28
N LEU A 23 -8.74 15.32 -0.39
CA LEU A 23 -8.95 14.18 0.51
C LEU A 23 -9.66 14.65 1.79
N GLY A 24 -10.96 14.90 1.69
CA GLY A 24 -11.76 15.39 2.80
C GLY A 24 -13.24 15.04 2.62
N THR A 25 -14.10 15.65 3.41
CA THR A 25 -15.54 15.40 3.39
C THR A 25 -16.33 16.32 2.42
N ARG A 26 -15.64 17.28 1.78
CA ARG A 26 -16.28 18.27 0.88
C ARG A 26 -16.62 17.71 -0.49
N LEU A 27 -15.83 16.78 -0.98
CA LEU A 27 -16.02 16.13 -2.28
C LEU A 27 -16.54 14.71 -2.09
N THR A 28 -17.42 14.28 -2.98
CA THR A 28 -17.84 12.87 -3.01
C THR A 28 -16.66 11.97 -3.39
N PRO A 29 -16.59 10.69 -2.95
CA PRO A 29 -15.54 9.76 -3.31
C PRO A 29 -15.29 9.68 -4.82
N VAL A 30 -16.33 9.68 -5.64
CA VAL A 30 -16.22 9.67 -7.09
C VAL A 30 -15.45 10.90 -7.62
N ARG A 31 -15.77 12.09 -7.10
CA ARG A 31 -15.05 13.32 -7.50
C ARG A 31 -13.61 13.33 -6.99
N GLN A 32 -13.38 12.84 -5.77
CA GLN A 32 -12.02 12.67 -5.24
C GLN A 32 -11.18 11.78 -6.17
N ARG A 33 -11.71 10.62 -6.61
CA ARG A 33 -11.04 9.71 -7.57
C ARG A 33 -10.67 10.42 -8.85
N GLN A 34 -11.60 11.18 -9.44
CA GLN A 34 -11.35 11.92 -10.69
C GLN A 34 -10.21 12.93 -10.53
N VAL A 35 -10.25 13.75 -9.46
CA VAL A 35 -9.24 14.78 -9.20
C VAL A 35 -7.88 14.16 -8.89
N ILE A 36 -7.83 13.18 -7.98
CA ILE A 36 -6.57 12.52 -7.59
C ILE A 36 -5.96 11.78 -8.78
N ASN A 37 -6.75 11.06 -9.58
CA ASN A 37 -6.26 10.43 -10.80
C ASN A 37 -5.69 11.44 -11.81
N ALA A 38 -6.29 12.62 -11.93
CA ALA A 38 -5.78 13.67 -12.80
C ALA A 38 -4.47 14.27 -12.28
N LEU A 39 -4.38 14.55 -10.98
CA LEU A 39 -3.18 15.10 -10.34
C LEU A 39 -1.98 14.13 -10.42
N MET A 40 -2.22 12.84 -10.22
CA MET A 40 -1.17 11.81 -10.14
C MET A 40 -0.82 11.17 -11.49
N ARG A 41 -1.31 11.72 -12.60
CA ARG A 41 -0.94 11.23 -13.96
C ARG A 41 0.55 11.40 -14.26
N ILE A 42 1.16 12.45 -13.71
CA ILE A 42 2.59 12.71 -13.86
C ILE A 42 3.34 11.84 -12.87
N SER A 43 4.04 10.85 -13.39
CA SER A 43 4.85 9.93 -12.59
C SER A 43 6.22 9.74 -13.23
N VAL A 44 7.27 9.76 -12.41
CA VAL A 44 8.64 9.50 -12.85
C VAL A 44 8.95 8.04 -12.54
N LEU A 45 9.10 7.25 -13.59
CA LEU A 45 9.30 5.80 -13.50
C LEU A 45 10.79 5.45 -13.68
N PRO A 46 11.24 4.28 -13.21
CA PRO A 46 12.56 3.74 -13.56
C PRO A 46 12.78 3.72 -15.07
N LYS A 47 14.00 3.97 -15.50
CA LYS A 47 14.33 3.97 -16.94
C LYS A 47 14.04 2.60 -17.57
N GLY A 48 13.37 2.60 -18.70
CA GLY A 48 13.02 1.38 -19.44
C GLY A 48 11.81 0.64 -18.89
N THR A 49 11.05 1.25 -17.96
CA THR A 49 9.78 0.68 -17.49
C THR A 49 8.80 0.49 -18.65
N ARG A 50 8.21 -0.70 -18.72
CA ARG A 50 7.09 -1.03 -19.61
C ARG A 50 5.85 -1.27 -18.77
N ARG A 51 4.70 -0.80 -19.26
CA ARG A 51 3.40 -0.92 -18.61
C ARG A 51 2.42 -1.56 -19.56
N GLU A 52 1.62 -2.45 -19.05
CA GLU A 52 0.62 -3.17 -19.82
C GLU A 52 -0.67 -3.26 -18.98
N SER A 53 -1.81 -2.95 -19.57
CA SER A 53 -3.10 -3.22 -18.97
C SER A 53 -3.40 -4.70 -19.12
N THR A 54 -3.67 -5.36 -18.01
CA THR A 54 -3.97 -6.80 -17.94
C THR A 54 -5.11 -7.04 -16.95
N HIS A 55 -5.43 -8.31 -16.71
CA HIS A 55 -6.42 -8.71 -15.73
C HIS A 55 -5.86 -9.87 -14.89
N LEU A 56 -6.12 -9.84 -13.58
CA LEU A 56 -5.95 -10.98 -12.68
C LEU A 56 -7.34 -11.39 -12.18
N ALA A 57 -7.74 -12.62 -12.44
CA ALA A 57 -9.10 -13.12 -12.14
C ALA A 57 -10.23 -12.21 -12.69
N GLY A 58 -10.05 -11.60 -13.86
CA GLY A 58 -11.00 -10.64 -14.44
C GLY A 58 -10.93 -9.22 -13.86
N LEU A 59 -10.10 -8.97 -12.85
CA LEU A 59 -9.93 -7.65 -12.23
C LEU A 59 -8.91 -6.82 -13.00
N PRO A 60 -9.21 -5.55 -13.33
CA PRO A 60 -8.26 -4.67 -14.01
C PRO A 60 -6.96 -4.55 -13.21
N THR A 61 -5.84 -4.69 -13.90
CA THR A 61 -4.52 -4.70 -13.28
C THR A 61 -3.51 -4.04 -14.21
N GLU A 62 -2.62 -3.20 -13.69
CA GLU A 62 -1.47 -2.70 -14.45
C GLU A 62 -0.27 -3.60 -14.18
N ARG A 63 0.21 -4.29 -15.23
CA ARG A 63 1.46 -5.05 -15.20
C ARG A 63 2.62 -4.12 -15.50
N ILE A 64 3.65 -4.16 -14.66
CA ILE A 64 4.84 -3.30 -14.75
C ILE A 64 6.08 -4.18 -14.85
N THR A 65 6.93 -3.92 -15.84
CA THR A 65 8.24 -4.54 -15.96
C THR A 65 9.32 -3.49 -16.14
N THR A 66 10.49 -3.75 -15.59
CA THR A 66 11.70 -2.95 -15.77
C THR A 66 12.81 -3.83 -16.34
N PRO A 67 13.92 -3.26 -16.80
CA PRO A 67 15.07 -4.07 -17.21
C PRO A 67 15.63 -4.98 -16.10
N ALA A 68 15.33 -4.70 -14.83
CA ALA A 68 15.74 -5.49 -13.68
C ALA A 68 14.78 -6.64 -13.36
N SER A 69 13.56 -6.64 -13.88
CA SER A 69 12.51 -7.63 -13.55
C SER A 69 12.91 -9.04 -13.98
N LEU A 70 12.80 -9.99 -13.06
CA LEU A 70 12.88 -11.42 -13.32
C LEU A 70 11.49 -11.98 -13.52
N PRO A 71 11.23 -12.80 -14.57
CA PRO A 71 9.89 -13.23 -14.93
C PRO A 71 9.27 -14.24 -13.95
N ASP A 72 10.07 -14.88 -13.11
CA ASP A 72 9.67 -15.84 -12.09
C ASP A 72 9.35 -15.20 -10.73
N ARG A 73 9.43 -13.86 -10.61
CA ARG A 73 9.18 -13.12 -9.38
C ARG A 73 8.03 -12.15 -9.57
N ALA A 74 7.07 -12.15 -8.68
CA ALA A 74 5.91 -11.25 -8.71
C ALA A 74 5.85 -10.34 -7.48
N LEU A 75 5.46 -9.10 -7.69
CA LEU A 75 5.04 -8.15 -6.67
C LEU A 75 3.57 -7.81 -6.91
N LEU A 76 2.68 -8.26 -6.03
CA LEU A 76 1.29 -7.78 -6.00
C LEU A 76 1.24 -6.50 -5.16
N TYR A 77 0.89 -5.38 -5.78
CA TYR A 77 0.78 -4.09 -5.11
C TYR A 77 -0.68 -3.70 -4.91
N LEU A 78 -1.05 -3.45 -3.66
CA LEU A 78 -2.37 -3.02 -3.22
C LEU A 78 -2.29 -1.55 -2.82
N HIS A 79 -2.98 -0.68 -3.55
CA HIS A 79 -2.85 0.76 -3.37
C HIS A 79 -3.59 1.29 -2.14
N GLY A 80 -3.10 2.42 -1.59
CA GLY A 80 -3.78 3.16 -0.54
C GLY A 80 -4.94 4.01 -1.03
N GLY A 81 -5.48 4.84 -0.14
CA GLY A 81 -6.57 5.77 -0.44
C GLY A 81 -7.83 5.57 0.40
N ALA A 82 -7.68 5.09 1.64
CA ALA A 82 -8.76 4.90 2.62
C ALA A 82 -9.92 4.03 2.09
N TYR A 83 -9.65 3.11 1.16
CA TYR A 83 -10.64 2.32 0.41
C TYR A 83 -11.64 3.16 -0.41
N LEU A 84 -11.48 4.49 -0.45
CA LEU A 84 -12.36 5.42 -1.17
C LEU A 84 -11.79 5.86 -2.51
N VAL A 85 -10.47 6.00 -2.60
CA VAL A 85 -9.76 6.49 -3.77
C VAL A 85 -8.54 5.61 -4.05
N GLY A 86 -7.74 5.97 -5.03
CA GLY A 86 -6.58 5.20 -5.45
C GLY A 86 -6.87 4.42 -6.74
N SER A 87 -5.81 4.04 -7.42
CA SER A 87 -5.84 3.27 -8.66
C SER A 87 -4.42 2.91 -9.08
N PRO A 88 -4.23 2.03 -10.07
CA PRO A 88 -2.92 1.83 -10.70
C PRO A 88 -2.29 3.15 -11.18
N THR A 89 -3.09 4.10 -11.68
CA THR A 89 -2.57 5.41 -12.14
C THR A 89 -1.94 6.21 -11.03
N THR A 90 -2.50 6.21 -9.83
CA THR A 90 -2.03 7.03 -8.70
C THR A 90 -0.81 6.42 -8.02
N HIS A 91 -0.65 5.08 -8.06
CA HIS A 91 0.38 4.37 -7.31
C HIS A 91 1.47 3.73 -8.20
N ARG A 92 1.40 3.92 -9.53
CA ARG A 92 2.37 3.29 -10.45
C ARG A 92 3.82 3.68 -10.19
N ALA A 93 4.09 4.91 -9.72
CA ALA A 93 5.46 5.33 -9.45
C ALA A 93 6.08 4.52 -8.30
N VAL A 94 5.41 4.48 -7.15
CA VAL A 94 5.89 3.70 -6.01
C VAL A 94 5.97 2.21 -6.36
N ALA A 95 4.95 1.65 -7.02
CA ALA A 95 4.93 0.25 -7.43
C ALA A 95 6.05 -0.09 -8.43
N ALA A 96 6.33 0.79 -9.42
CA ALA A 96 7.39 0.58 -10.39
C ALA A 96 8.79 0.62 -9.76
N HIS A 97 9.05 1.61 -8.88
CA HIS A 97 10.34 1.69 -8.17
C HIS A 97 10.53 0.52 -7.20
N LEU A 98 9.45 0.07 -6.57
CA LEU A 98 9.48 -1.09 -5.67
C LEU A 98 9.76 -2.38 -6.46
N ALA A 99 9.03 -2.60 -7.57
CA ALA A 99 9.21 -3.76 -8.45
C ALA A 99 10.62 -3.80 -9.06
N ASP A 100 11.16 -2.65 -9.50
CA ASP A 100 12.53 -2.52 -10.00
C ASP A 100 13.55 -2.96 -8.95
N SER A 101 13.42 -2.45 -7.73
CA SER A 101 14.35 -2.74 -6.62
C SER A 101 14.20 -4.17 -6.10
N ALA A 102 12.98 -4.73 -6.12
CA ALA A 102 12.70 -6.13 -5.79
C ALA A 102 13.11 -7.09 -6.93
N ARG A 103 13.40 -6.59 -8.12
CA ARG A 103 13.65 -7.35 -9.35
C ARG A 103 12.48 -8.27 -9.70
N ALA A 104 11.26 -7.81 -9.49
CA ALA A 104 10.03 -8.56 -9.73
C ALA A 104 9.19 -7.94 -10.86
N VAL A 105 8.28 -8.72 -11.42
CA VAL A 105 7.19 -8.21 -12.25
C VAL A 105 6.15 -7.61 -11.29
N GLY A 106 5.84 -6.32 -11.44
CA GLY A 106 4.83 -5.63 -10.63
C GLY A 106 3.42 -5.83 -11.20
N PHE A 107 2.46 -6.07 -10.33
CA PHE A 107 1.03 -6.14 -10.63
C PHE A 107 0.30 -5.18 -9.69
N VAL A 108 -0.18 -4.06 -10.21
CA VAL A 108 -0.93 -3.05 -9.44
C VAL A 108 -2.41 -3.32 -9.65
N LEU A 109 -3.06 -3.84 -8.62
CA LEU A 109 -4.47 -4.23 -8.70
C LEU A 109 -5.38 -3.00 -8.61
N ASP A 110 -6.38 -2.91 -9.49
CA ASP A 110 -7.48 -1.95 -9.41
C ASP A 110 -8.67 -2.63 -8.73
N TYR A 111 -8.56 -2.79 -7.42
CA TYR A 111 -9.58 -3.46 -6.61
C TYR A 111 -10.80 -2.56 -6.39
N ARG A 112 -11.95 -3.16 -6.14
CA ARG A 112 -13.23 -2.46 -5.92
C ARG A 112 -13.20 -1.60 -4.65
N LEU A 113 -13.72 -0.38 -4.78
CA LEU A 113 -13.67 0.64 -3.74
C LEU A 113 -15.04 0.90 -3.11
N ALA A 114 -15.02 1.30 -1.85
CA ALA A 114 -16.17 1.83 -1.14
C ALA A 114 -16.47 3.30 -1.59
N PRO A 115 -17.68 3.79 -1.41
CA PRO A 115 -18.84 3.13 -0.79
C PRO A 115 -19.56 2.13 -1.71
N GLU A 116 -19.26 2.11 -3.01
CA GLU A 116 -19.99 1.27 -3.99
C GLU A 116 -19.80 -0.22 -3.69
N HIS A 117 -18.62 -0.58 -3.19
CA HIS A 117 -18.23 -1.95 -2.86
C HIS A 117 -17.56 -1.99 -1.48
N PRO A 118 -18.35 -2.01 -0.39
CA PRO A 118 -17.81 -2.10 0.97
C PRO A 118 -17.16 -3.47 1.22
N PHE A 119 -16.57 -3.64 2.39
CA PHE A 119 -16.05 -4.93 2.86
C PHE A 119 -17.13 -6.05 2.68
N PRO A 120 -16.74 -7.23 2.15
CA PRO A 120 -15.36 -7.71 1.93
C PRO A 120 -14.80 -7.52 0.51
N ALA A 121 -15.40 -6.70 -0.36
CA ALA A 121 -15.11 -6.66 -1.79
C ALA A 121 -13.61 -6.53 -2.11
N ALA A 122 -12.88 -5.62 -1.44
CA ALA A 122 -11.45 -5.42 -1.68
C ALA A 122 -10.61 -6.65 -1.25
N VAL A 123 -10.97 -7.31 -0.15
CA VAL A 123 -10.29 -8.53 0.32
C VAL A 123 -10.52 -9.68 -0.64
N ASP A 124 -11.75 -9.83 -1.13
CA ASP A 124 -12.10 -10.87 -2.10
C ASP A 124 -11.37 -10.66 -3.43
N ASP A 125 -11.25 -9.41 -3.88
CA ASP A 125 -10.48 -9.06 -5.08
C ASP A 125 -8.98 -9.34 -4.91
N ALA A 126 -8.40 -8.97 -3.76
CA ALA A 126 -7.00 -9.26 -3.47
C ALA A 126 -6.71 -10.76 -3.42
N LEU A 127 -7.61 -11.55 -2.81
CA LEU A 127 -7.52 -13.01 -2.80
C LEU A 127 -7.61 -13.59 -4.21
N ALA A 128 -8.56 -13.13 -5.02
CA ALA A 128 -8.73 -13.61 -6.40
C ALA A 128 -7.49 -13.28 -7.25
N ALA A 129 -6.94 -12.06 -7.12
CA ALA A 129 -5.73 -11.66 -7.82
C ALA A 129 -4.50 -12.49 -7.40
N TYR A 130 -4.34 -12.75 -6.11
CA TYR A 130 -3.24 -13.58 -5.61
C TYR A 130 -3.33 -15.02 -6.13
N ARG A 131 -4.53 -15.63 -6.09
CA ARG A 131 -4.76 -16.98 -6.66
C ARG A 131 -4.46 -17.01 -8.16
N ALA A 132 -4.85 -15.97 -8.91
CA ALA A 132 -4.55 -15.88 -10.34
C ALA A 132 -3.04 -15.82 -10.62
N LEU A 133 -2.23 -15.22 -9.73
CA LEU A 133 -0.77 -15.28 -9.85
C LEU A 133 -0.25 -16.71 -9.64
N LEU A 134 -0.75 -17.44 -8.65
CA LEU A 134 -0.40 -18.85 -8.44
C LEU A 134 -0.80 -19.70 -9.66
N GLU A 135 -2.01 -19.54 -10.19
CA GLU A 135 -2.51 -20.22 -11.39
C GLU A 135 -1.71 -19.87 -12.66
N SER A 136 -1.13 -18.66 -12.71
CA SER A 136 -0.24 -18.24 -13.80
C SER A 136 1.17 -18.80 -13.71
N GLY A 137 1.46 -19.66 -12.70
CA GLY A 137 2.71 -20.36 -12.55
C GLY A 137 3.73 -19.74 -11.59
N TYR A 138 3.39 -18.63 -10.90
CA TYR A 138 4.24 -18.15 -9.82
C TYR A 138 4.09 -19.06 -8.60
N SER A 139 5.18 -19.50 -8.00
CA SER A 139 5.13 -20.15 -6.68
C SER A 139 5.00 -19.11 -5.57
N ALA A 140 4.40 -19.48 -4.45
CA ALA A 140 4.11 -18.55 -3.35
C ALA A 140 5.37 -17.91 -2.76
N ASP A 141 6.48 -18.65 -2.71
CA ASP A 141 7.81 -18.17 -2.30
C ASP A 141 8.47 -17.21 -3.31
N ARG A 142 7.87 -17.05 -4.49
CA ARG A 142 8.26 -16.08 -5.53
C ARG A 142 7.26 -14.92 -5.68
N ILE A 143 6.28 -14.83 -4.78
CA ILE A 143 5.35 -13.72 -4.71
C ILE A 143 5.59 -12.92 -3.43
N VAL A 144 5.74 -11.60 -3.54
CA VAL A 144 5.64 -10.68 -2.42
C VAL A 144 4.40 -9.80 -2.58
N VAL A 145 3.77 -9.45 -1.46
CA VAL A 145 2.64 -8.53 -1.45
C VAL A 145 3.06 -7.25 -0.77
N ALA A 146 2.78 -6.11 -1.38
CA ALA A 146 3.05 -4.82 -0.77
C ALA A 146 1.86 -3.89 -0.91
N GLY A 147 1.77 -2.92 0.00
CA GLY A 147 0.74 -1.90 -0.06
C GLY A 147 1.01 -0.75 0.89
N ASP A 148 0.34 0.36 0.62
CA ASP A 148 0.46 1.57 1.42
C ASP A 148 -0.88 1.93 2.07
N SER A 149 -0.86 2.48 3.29
CA SER A 149 -2.06 2.95 3.99
C SER A 149 -3.15 1.87 4.05
N ALA A 150 -4.35 2.13 3.51
CA ALA A 150 -5.43 1.14 3.37
C ALA A 150 -4.98 -0.12 2.59
N GLY A 151 -4.12 0.04 1.57
CA GLY A 151 -3.55 -1.09 0.84
C GLY A 151 -2.57 -1.92 1.66
N GLY A 152 -1.87 -1.30 2.62
CA GLY A 152 -1.05 -2.01 3.61
C GLY A 152 -1.91 -2.82 4.59
N GLY A 153 -3.03 -2.25 5.05
CA GLY A 153 -4.05 -2.97 5.81
C GLY A 153 -4.65 -4.13 5.01
N LEU A 154 -4.95 -3.90 3.71
CA LEU A 154 -5.46 -4.92 2.80
C LEU A 154 -4.45 -6.05 2.54
N ALA A 155 -3.15 -5.75 2.50
CA ALA A 155 -2.10 -6.78 2.37
C ALA A 155 -2.07 -7.72 3.59
N LEU A 156 -2.25 -7.17 4.79
CA LEU A 156 -2.39 -7.96 6.01
C LEU A 156 -3.71 -8.77 6.01
N ALA A 157 -4.83 -8.14 5.64
CA ALA A 157 -6.12 -8.80 5.53
C ALA A 157 -6.07 -9.96 4.51
N LEU A 158 -5.38 -9.77 3.38
CA LEU A 158 -5.13 -10.83 2.41
C LEU A 158 -4.34 -11.99 3.03
N ALA A 159 -3.25 -11.70 3.76
CA ALA A 159 -2.45 -12.77 4.39
C ALA A 159 -3.26 -13.55 5.43
N LEU A 160 -4.08 -12.86 6.24
CA LEU A 160 -5.01 -13.50 7.17
C LEU A 160 -6.03 -14.39 6.45
N ARG A 161 -6.62 -13.90 5.36
CA ARG A 161 -7.57 -14.65 4.54
C ARG A 161 -6.91 -15.86 3.88
N LEU A 162 -5.71 -15.72 3.30
CA LEU A 162 -4.96 -16.83 2.71
C LEU A 162 -4.73 -17.94 3.72
N ARG A 163 -4.29 -17.61 4.94
CA ARG A 163 -4.11 -18.55 6.03
C ARG A 163 -5.44 -19.25 6.40
N SER A 164 -6.54 -18.51 6.48
CA SER A 164 -7.84 -19.05 6.87
C SER A 164 -8.46 -20.02 5.86
N VAL A 165 -8.02 -19.95 4.60
CA VAL A 165 -8.51 -20.82 3.51
C VAL A 165 -7.43 -21.77 2.96
N ASP A 166 -6.36 -21.99 3.74
CA ASP A 166 -5.25 -22.90 3.45
C ASP A 166 -4.60 -22.69 2.07
N VAL A 167 -4.51 -21.42 1.63
CA VAL A 167 -3.75 -21.04 0.44
C VAL A 167 -2.34 -20.63 0.85
N PRO A 168 -1.28 -21.08 0.14
CA PRO A 168 0.10 -20.74 0.47
C PRO A 168 0.32 -19.23 0.60
N LEU A 169 1.01 -18.82 1.67
CA LEU A 169 1.30 -17.42 1.97
C LEU A 169 2.43 -16.88 1.06
N PRO A 170 2.45 -15.58 0.75
CA PRO A 170 3.56 -14.96 0.01
C PRO A 170 4.87 -15.04 0.78
N ALA A 171 5.99 -14.89 0.06
CA ALA A 171 7.33 -14.88 0.64
C ALA A 171 7.52 -13.81 1.71
N ALA A 172 6.91 -12.63 1.52
CA ALA A 172 6.99 -11.52 2.47
C ALA A 172 5.92 -10.45 2.20
N LEU A 173 5.70 -9.58 3.20
CA LEU A 173 4.87 -8.39 3.10
C LEU A 173 5.71 -7.11 3.16
N GLY A 174 5.42 -6.15 2.27
CA GLY A 174 5.99 -4.80 2.29
C GLY A 174 4.92 -3.77 2.66
N LEU A 175 4.97 -3.24 3.87
CA LEU A 175 3.91 -2.42 4.44
C LEU A 175 4.38 -0.97 4.61
N ILE A 176 3.75 -0.05 3.89
CA ILE A 176 4.06 1.38 3.93
C ILE A 176 2.97 2.10 4.69
N SER A 177 3.28 2.61 5.90
CA SER A 177 2.30 3.34 6.71
C SER A 177 0.94 2.63 6.77
N PRO A 178 0.86 1.32 7.09
CA PRO A 178 -0.36 0.53 6.93
C PRO A 178 -1.47 1.02 7.86
N TRP A 179 -2.68 1.21 7.32
CA TRP A 179 -3.87 1.51 8.13
C TRP A 179 -4.50 0.21 8.62
N VAL A 180 -4.30 -0.09 9.90
CA VAL A 180 -4.55 -1.41 10.50
C VAL A 180 -5.61 -1.41 11.60
N ASP A 181 -6.12 -0.23 11.98
CA ASP A 181 -7.22 -0.07 12.94
C ASP A 181 -8.23 0.97 12.41
N LEU A 182 -9.36 0.48 11.92
CA LEU A 182 -10.43 1.32 11.38
C LEU A 182 -11.38 1.86 12.48
N SER A 183 -11.17 1.47 13.73
CA SER A 183 -11.87 2.07 14.87
C SER A 183 -11.42 3.50 15.16
N LEU A 184 -10.20 3.87 14.68
CA LEU A 184 -9.56 5.17 14.87
C LEU A 184 -9.30 5.52 16.35
N THR A 185 -9.31 4.53 17.25
CA THR A 185 -9.08 4.77 18.68
C THR A 185 -7.64 5.13 18.99
N GLY A 186 -6.68 4.65 18.18
CA GLY A 186 -5.25 4.95 18.29
C GLY A 186 -4.79 6.18 17.49
N LEU A 187 -5.71 6.89 16.84
CA LEU A 187 -5.39 8.04 15.98
C LEU A 187 -4.86 9.23 16.79
N ASP A 188 -3.63 9.65 16.52
CA ASP A 188 -3.05 10.85 17.13
C ASP A 188 -3.45 12.11 16.36
N SER A 189 -4.50 12.78 16.84
CA SER A 189 -5.00 14.02 16.25
C SER A 189 -4.13 15.27 16.57
N SER A 190 -3.11 15.14 17.43
CA SER A 190 -2.16 16.24 17.72
C SER A 190 -1.10 16.36 16.63
N VAL A 191 -0.87 15.32 15.84
CA VAL A 191 0.07 15.34 14.72
C VAL A 191 -0.48 16.16 13.57
N ASP A 192 0.31 17.14 13.11
CA ASP A 192 0.00 17.94 11.92
C ASP A 192 0.40 17.17 10.65
N ASP A 193 -0.35 16.11 10.33
CA ASP A 193 -0.13 15.30 9.14
C ASP A 193 -0.42 16.11 7.86
N PRO A 194 0.54 16.22 6.94
CA PRO A 194 0.34 16.97 5.69
C PRO A 194 -0.71 16.39 4.75
N LEU A 195 -1.01 15.09 4.85
CA LEU A 195 -1.92 14.38 3.95
C LEU A 195 -3.24 14.01 4.61
N LEU A 196 -3.17 13.34 5.77
CA LEU A 196 -4.34 12.81 6.43
C LEU A 196 -5.15 13.86 7.17
N GLY A 197 -6.45 13.60 7.31
CA GLY A 197 -7.35 14.33 8.18
C GLY A 197 -8.36 13.34 8.80
N ARG A 198 -8.65 13.52 10.10
CA ARG A 198 -9.57 12.64 10.85
C ARG A 198 -10.88 12.39 10.10
N GLY A 199 -11.57 13.44 9.65
CA GLY A 199 -12.87 13.30 8.97
C GLY A 199 -12.80 12.50 7.67
N TRP A 200 -11.65 12.49 6.96
CA TRP A 200 -11.47 11.63 5.78
C TRP A 200 -11.28 10.17 6.16
N LEU A 201 -10.54 9.90 7.23
CA LEU A 201 -10.37 8.54 7.76
C LEU A 201 -11.72 8.00 8.30
N GLU A 202 -12.51 8.82 9.00
CA GLU A 202 -13.86 8.47 9.46
C GLU A 202 -14.79 8.13 8.29
N LEU A 203 -14.73 8.93 7.20
CA LEU A 203 -15.49 8.64 5.97
C LEU A 203 -15.03 7.31 5.34
N GLY A 204 -13.74 7.05 5.28
CA GLY A 204 -13.19 5.79 4.77
C GLY A 204 -13.63 4.60 5.60
N ALA A 205 -13.44 4.66 6.92
CA ALA A 205 -13.81 3.60 7.84
C ALA A 205 -15.31 3.28 7.78
N SER A 206 -16.18 4.30 7.85
CA SER A 206 -17.64 4.11 7.80
C SER A 206 -18.09 3.54 6.46
N SER A 207 -17.53 4.02 5.34
CA SER A 207 -17.89 3.58 3.99
C SER A 207 -17.42 2.15 3.71
N TYR A 208 -16.23 1.77 4.18
CA TYR A 208 -15.66 0.46 3.93
C TYR A 208 -16.14 -0.60 4.92
N ALA A 209 -16.07 -0.33 6.23
CA ALA A 209 -16.36 -1.32 7.25
C ALA A 209 -17.86 -1.57 7.44
N GLY A 210 -18.71 -0.59 7.18
CA GLY A 210 -20.16 -0.71 7.41
C GLY A 210 -20.51 -1.08 8.85
N GLY A 211 -19.76 -0.52 9.81
CA GLY A 211 -19.93 -0.79 11.25
C GLY A 211 -19.17 -2.02 11.78
N ARG A 212 -18.45 -2.76 10.93
CA ARG A 212 -17.70 -3.99 11.29
C ARG A 212 -16.23 -3.71 11.54
N VAL A 213 -15.89 -2.63 12.24
CA VAL A 213 -14.51 -2.20 12.49
C VAL A 213 -13.71 -3.14 13.38
N ASP A 214 -14.37 -4.01 14.11
CA ASP A 214 -13.80 -5.03 15.02
C ASP A 214 -13.43 -6.35 14.32
N LEU A 215 -13.79 -6.51 13.03
CA LEU A 215 -13.41 -7.71 12.30
C LEU A 215 -11.90 -7.71 11.96
N PRO A 216 -11.20 -8.85 12.14
CA PRO A 216 -9.76 -8.98 11.87
C PRO A 216 -9.34 -8.62 10.43
N GLU A 217 -10.18 -8.85 9.44
CA GLU A 217 -9.90 -8.48 8.05
C GLU A 217 -10.22 -7.02 7.72
N VAL A 218 -10.92 -6.32 8.62
CA VAL A 218 -11.19 -4.88 8.53
C VAL A 218 -10.14 -4.10 9.31
N SER A 219 -9.84 -4.54 10.53
CA SER A 219 -8.81 -3.97 11.41
C SER A 219 -7.78 -5.05 11.80
N PRO A 220 -6.78 -5.31 10.94
CA PRO A 220 -5.81 -6.39 11.14
C PRO A 220 -5.02 -6.33 12.44
N LEU A 221 -4.96 -5.17 13.10
CA LEU A 221 -4.36 -5.04 14.42
C LEU A 221 -5.06 -5.89 15.48
N GLN A 222 -6.32 -6.28 15.28
CA GLN A 222 -7.11 -7.09 16.21
C GLN A 222 -7.01 -8.59 15.93
N ALA A 223 -6.24 -8.99 14.90
CA ALA A 223 -6.10 -10.38 14.49
C ALA A 223 -5.05 -11.14 15.32
N ASP A 224 -5.16 -12.46 15.32
CA ASP A 224 -4.01 -13.32 15.60
C ASP A 224 -3.03 -13.22 14.43
N LEU A 225 -1.84 -12.70 14.68
CA LEU A 225 -0.80 -12.48 13.67
C LEU A 225 0.18 -13.65 13.56
N SER A 226 0.02 -14.71 14.35
CA SER A 226 0.92 -15.87 14.34
C SER A 226 0.95 -16.54 12.96
N GLY A 227 2.13 -16.99 12.53
CA GLY A 227 2.32 -17.67 11.25
C GLY A 227 2.17 -16.79 10.00
N LEU A 228 2.05 -15.46 10.14
CA LEU A 228 2.11 -14.56 8.99
C LEU A 228 3.53 -14.51 8.40
N PRO A 229 3.67 -14.14 7.12
CA PRO A 229 4.97 -14.00 6.47
C PRO A 229 5.86 -12.95 7.14
N PRO A 230 7.19 -13.02 6.96
CA PRO A 230 8.08 -11.91 7.31
C PRO A 230 7.58 -10.60 6.73
N MET A 231 7.73 -9.49 7.47
CA MET A 231 7.26 -8.20 7.00
C MET A 231 8.28 -7.08 7.22
N PHE A 232 8.35 -6.18 6.25
CA PHE A 232 9.02 -4.91 6.43
C PHE A 232 7.96 -3.80 6.51
N VAL A 233 8.02 -3.05 7.61
CA VAL A 233 7.04 -2.01 7.93
C VAL A 233 7.73 -0.66 7.99
N HIS A 234 7.29 0.29 7.17
CA HIS A 234 7.63 1.70 7.30
C HIS A 234 6.51 2.44 8.04
N ALA A 235 6.90 3.33 8.96
CA ALA A 235 6.04 4.41 9.45
C ALA A 235 6.73 5.74 9.23
N ALA A 236 5.97 6.83 9.16
CA ALA A 236 6.50 8.18 9.08
C ALA A 236 6.37 8.88 10.44
N SER A 237 7.35 9.76 10.78
CA SER A 237 7.29 10.49 12.06
C SER A 237 6.08 11.43 12.14
N ASP A 238 5.66 11.97 10.99
CA ASP A 238 4.64 12.99 10.88
C ASP A 238 3.34 12.43 10.29
N GLU A 239 2.88 11.28 10.81
CA GLU A 239 1.59 10.67 10.41
C GLU A 239 0.70 10.34 11.61
N MET A 240 -0.61 10.59 11.45
CA MET A 240 -1.61 10.42 12.51
C MET A 240 -1.80 8.98 12.95
N ILE A 241 -1.48 8.00 12.10
CA ILE A 241 -1.69 6.56 12.36
C ILE A 241 -0.42 5.84 12.85
N ARG A 242 0.67 6.57 13.11
CA ARG A 242 1.95 5.99 13.54
C ARG A 242 1.79 5.07 14.75
N GLY A 243 1.04 5.50 15.76
CA GLY A 243 0.82 4.70 16.98
C GLY A 243 0.21 3.33 16.69
N ASP A 244 -0.70 3.24 15.71
CA ASP A 244 -1.31 1.97 15.30
C ASP A 244 -0.31 1.08 14.54
N VAL A 245 0.56 1.68 13.72
CA VAL A 245 1.65 0.94 13.06
C VAL A 245 2.64 0.38 14.07
N GLU A 246 3.02 1.16 15.10
CA GLU A 246 3.91 0.71 16.17
C GLU A 246 3.27 -0.41 17.01
N ARG A 247 1.95 -0.32 17.27
CA ARG A 247 1.18 -1.41 17.92
C ARG A 247 1.17 -2.68 17.08
N LEU A 248 0.99 -2.57 15.76
CA LEU A 248 1.08 -3.70 14.83
C LEU A 248 2.45 -4.37 14.93
N VAL A 249 3.53 -3.59 14.85
CA VAL A 249 4.91 -4.12 14.94
C VAL A 249 5.14 -4.87 16.25
N ALA A 250 4.69 -4.31 17.37
CA ALA A 250 4.80 -4.96 18.68
C ALA A 250 3.99 -6.26 18.73
N ALA A 251 2.74 -6.26 18.27
CA ALA A 251 1.88 -7.43 18.25
C ALA A 251 2.41 -8.54 17.33
N ALA A 252 2.88 -8.20 16.13
CA ALA A 252 3.45 -9.16 15.19
C ALA A 252 4.72 -9.82 15.76
N ARG A 253 5.62 -9.05 16.37
CA ARG A 253 6.82 -9.60 17.03
C ARG A 253 6.45 -10.51 18.20
N ALA A 254 5.46 -10.12 19.02
CA ALA A 254 4.96 -10.94 20.11
C ALA A 254 4.34 -12.27 19.62
N ALA A 255 3.76 -12.27 18.42
CA ALA A 255 3.24 -13.46 17.74
C ALA A 255 4.32 -14.29 17.02
N GLY A 256 5.61 -13.94 17.16
CA GLY A 256 6.73 -14.68 16.56
C GLY A 256 6.96 -14.37 15.07
N VAL A 257 6.35 -13.33 14.52
CA VAL A 257 6.60 -12.90 13.14
C VAL A 257 7.92 -12.14 13.03
N ASP A 258 8.71 -12.41 11.99
CA ASP A 258 9.93 -11.64 11.68
C ASP A 258 9.53 -10.26 11.14
N VAL A 259 9.80 -9.19 11.90
CA VAL A 259 9.42 -7.82 11.55
C VAL A 259 10.63 -6.91 11.53
N THR A 260 10.98 -6.45 10.33
CA THR A 260 11.84 -5.29 10.12
C THR A 260 10.97 -4.03 10.19
N TYR A 261 11.31 -3.10 11.07
CA TYR A 261 10.56 -1.83 11.24
C TYR A 261 11.49 -0.65 11.08
N GLU A 262 11.04 0.37 10.38
CA GLU A 262 11.76 1.62 10.22
C GLU A 262 10.83 2.83 10.36
N LEU A 263 11.19 3.73 11.27
CA LEU A 263 10.56 5.04 11.41
C LEU A 263 11.30 6.05 10.51
N LEU A 264 10.58 6.62 9.56
CA LEU A 264 11.10 7.60 8.61
C LEU A 264 10.97 9.02 9.18
N GLU A 265 12.06 9.52 9.77
CA GLU A 265 12.09 10.85 10.37
C GLU A 265 11.91 11.97 9.33
N GLY A 266 11.05 12.96 9.66
CA GLY A 266 10.75 14.09 8.78
C GLY A 266 9.88 13.74 7.56
N HIS A 267 9.41 12.50 7.48
CA HIS A 267 8.48 12.05 6.46
C HIS A 267 7.02 12.17 6.95
N TRP A 268 6.09 12.23 6.02
CA TRP A 268 4.64 12.20 6.27
C TRP A 268 4.03 10.93 5.69
N HIS A 269 2.77 10.69 5.99
CA HIS A 269 2.02 9.53 5.53
C HIS A 269 2.20 9.28 4.04
N VAL A 270 2.73 8.11 3.70
CA VAL A 270 2.94 7.63 2.31
C VAL A 270 3.76 8.60 1.43
N THR A 271 4.81 9.22 1.98
CA THR A 271 5.77 10.02 1.18
C THR A 271 6.30 9.24 -0.03
N HIS A 272 6.32 7.92 0.03
CA HIS A 272 6.71 6.96 -1.01
C HIS A 272 6.06 7.20 -2.38
N LEU A 273 4.85 7.80 -2.42
CA LEU A 273 4.16 8.15 -3.67
C LEU A 273 4.96 9.10 -4.57
N PHE A 274 5.92 9.81 -3.98
CA PHE A 274 6.80 10.73 -4.69
C PHE A 274 8.11 10.07 -5.18
N ALA A 275 8.19 8.74 -5.17
CA ALA A 275 9.33 8.00 -5.73
C ALA A 275 9.60 8.42 -7.18
N GLY A 276 10.87 8.60 -7.52
CA GLY A 276 11.34 9.16 -8.79
C GLY A 276 11.35 10.68 -8.84
N MET A 277 10.49 11.38 -8.09
CA MET A 277 10.43 12.85 -8.05
C MET A 277 11.18 13.42 -6.85
N VAL A 278 11.05 12.80 -5.68
CA VAL A 278 11.73 13.16 -4.43
C VAL A 278 12.78 12.10 -4.16
N ARG A 279 14.00 12.53 -3.88
CA ARG A 279 15.13 11.63 -3.67
C ARG A 279 14.90 10.73 -2.45
N GLU A 280 14.57 11.34 -1.32
CA GLU A 280 14.33 10.65 -0.05
C GLU A 280 13.21 9.60 -0.19
N ALA A 281 12.11 9.95 -0.86
CA ALA A 281 11.03 9.01 -1.16
C ALA A 281 11.50 7.83 -2.03
N THR A 282 12.38 8.11 -3.00
CA THR A 282 12.95 7.06 -3.87
C THR A 282 13.86 6.13 -3.09
N ASP A 283 14.67 6.69 -2.18
CA ASP A 283 15.65 5.92 -1.41
C ASP A 283 14.95 4.95 -0.43
N VAL A 284 13.88 5.37 0.27
CA VAL A 284 13.11 4.48 1.17
C VAL A 284 12.36 3.39 0.40
N VAL A 285 11.84 3.69 -0.81
CA VAL A 285 11.22 2.67 -1.68
C VAL A 285 12.26 1.65 -2.15
N ARG A 286 13.47 2.09 -2.50
CA ARG A 286 14.58 1.19 -2.88
C ARG A 286 15.02 0.30 -1.75
N GLN A 287 15.05 0.82 -0.54
CA GLN A 287 15.40 0.05 0.66
C GLN A 287 14.38 -1.08 0.88
N LEU A 288 13.08 -0.77 0.90
CA LEU A 288 12.01 -1.77 1.01
C LEU A 288 12.10 -2.80 -0.12
N GLY A 289 12.25 -2.35 -1.38
CA GLY A 289 12.39 -3.25 -2.52
C GLY A 289 13.63 -4.16 -2.44
N GLY A 290 14.74 -3.64 -1.94
CA GLY A 290 15.95 -4.42 -1.68
C GLY A 290 15.75 -5.50 -0.62
N TRP A 291 14.93 -5.23 0.40
CA TRP A 291 14.55 -6.22 1.40
C TRP A 291 13.62 -7.29 0.80
N LEU A 292 12.58 -6.91 0.07
CA LEU A 292 11.69 -7.83 -0.63
C LEU A 292 12.44 -8.72 -1.63
N ARG A 293 13.46 -8.19 -2.31
CA ARG A 293 14.32 -8.98 -3.20
C ARG A 293 15.02 -10.12 -2.48
N ARG A 294 15.44 -9.92 -1.22
CA ARG A 294 16.08 -10.99 -0.42
C ARG A 294 15.09 -12.08 -0.04
N ALA A 295 13.85 -11.71 0.23
CA ALA A 295 12.78 -12.68 0.49
C ALA A 295 12.39 -13.51 -0.74
N LEU A 296 12.64 -13.00 -1.96
CA LEU A 296 12.39 -13.69 -3.23
C LEU A 296 13.63 -14.48 -3.74
N ALA A 297 14.70 -14.57 -2.97
CA ALA A 297 15.99 -15.15 -3.42
C ALA A 297 15.99 -16.69 -3.56
#